data_5c8761fe0b25861fb6e3ff45e50a81ae
#
_entry.id   5c8761fe0b25861fb6e3ff45e50a81ae
#
_cell.length_a   1.000
_cell.length_b   1.000
_cell.length_c   1.000
_cell.angle_alpha   90.00
_cell.angle_beta   90.00
_cell.angle_gamma   90.00
#
_symmetry.space_group_name_H-M   'P 1'
#
loop_
_entity.id
_entity.type
_entity.pdbx_description
1 polymer ?
#
loop_
_entity_poly.entity_id
_entity_poly.type
_entity_poly.pdbx_seq_one_letter_code
_entity_poly.pdbx_strand_id
1 'polypeptide(L)' 'MAYTYTSIDQLPITLCAEQVAQVLGISRAGAYTLMHSKGFPTIQIGKRMVVPKDKLLAWMEAQIAA' A
#
# COMPACT_ATOMS: atom_id res chain seq x y z
N MET A 1 -11.60 -7.17 11.73
CA MET A 1 -11.44 -5.73 11.47
C MET A 1 -12.23 -5.34 10.23
N ALA A 2 -13.04 -4.31 10.34
CA ALA A 2 -13.80 -3.83 9.20
C ALA A 2 -12.90 -3.04 8.25
N TYR A 3 -13.05 -3.26 6.96
CA TYR A 3 -12.34 -2.49 5.97
C TYR A 3 -13.00 -1.13 5.81
N THR A 4 -12.18 -0.09 5.78
CA THR A 4 -12.65 1.28 5.58
C THR A 4 -13.02 1.53 4.12
N TYR A 5 -12.36 0.84 3.20
CA TYR A 5 -12.52 1.09 1.77
C TYR A 5 -13.21 -0.09 1.09
N THR A 6 -14.24 0.21 0.29
CA THR A 6 -14.97 -0.79 -0.47
C THR A 6 -14.66 -0.74 -1.95
N SER A 7 -13.98 0.31 -2.41
CA SER A 7 -13.55 0.43 -3.80
C SER A 7 -12.25 1.23 -3.87
N ILE A 8 -11.53 1.05 -4.98
CA ILE A 8 -10.28 1.75 -5.24
C ILE A 8 -10.48 3.25 -5.30
N ASP A 9 -11.63 3.69 -5.83
CA ASP A 9 -11.91 5.11 -5.99
C ASP A 9 -12.03 5.85 -4.66
N GLN A 10 -12.29 5.14 -3.58
CA GLN A 10 -12.38 5.72 -2.25
C GLN A 10 -11.02 6.00 -1.63
N LEU A 11 -9.95 5.46 -2.21
CA LEU A 11 -8.62 5.62 -1.66
C LEU A 11 -8.05 7.00 -2.00
N PRO A 12 -7.30 7.61 -1.08
CA PRO A 12 -6.58 8.83 -1.40
C PRO A 12 -5.47 8.55 -2.41
N ILE A 13 -4.92 9.62 -3.01
CA ILE A 13 -3.88 9.50 -4.02
C ILE A 13 -2.64 8.79 -3.46
N THR A 14 -2.28 9.08 -2.22
CA THR A 14 -1.18 8.40 -1.54
C THR A 14 -1.68 7.70 -0.28
N LEU A 15 -1.04 6.60 0.06
CA LEU A 15 -1.46 5.74 1.16
C LEU A 15 -0.35 5.62 2.18
N CYS A 16 -0.69 5.69 3.46
CA CYS A 16 0.25 5.38 4.54
C CYS A 16 0.22 3.87 4.83
N ALA A 17 1.13 3.41 5.70
CA ALA A 17 1.25 1.99 6.01
C ALA A 17 -0.07 1.39 6.50
N GLU A 18 -0.79 2.12 7.32
CA GLU A 18 -2.06 1.64 7.86
C GLU A 18 -3.09 1.41 6.75
N GLN A 19 -3.14 2.33 5.78
CA GLN A 19 -4.04 2.21 4.65
C GLN A 19 -3.62 1.09 3.71
N VAL A 20 -2.32 0.92 3.49
CA VAL A 20 -1.81 -0.20 2.71
C VAL A 20 -2.22 -1.53 3.36
N ALA A 21 -2.11 -1.61 4.68
CA ALA A 21 -2.53 -2.81 5.40
C ALA A 21 -4.01 -3.12 5.17
N GLN A 22 -4.85 -2.10 5.21
CA GLN A 22 -6.29 -2.27 5.00
C GLN A 22 -6.59 -2.73 3.57
N VAL A 23 -5.92 -2.14 2.60
CA VAL A 23 -6.14 -2.48 1.19
C VAL A 23 -5.72 -3.93 0.91
N LEU A 24 -4.59 -4.34 1.46
CA LEU A 24 -4.05 -5.67 1.20
C LEU A 24 -4.59 -6.74 2.15
N GLY A 25 -5.29 -6.33 3.20
CA GLY A 25 -5.83 -7.27 4.17
C GLY A 25 -4.75 -7.91 5.03
N ILE A 26 -3.70 -7.18 5.35
CA ILE A 26 -2.58 -7.67 6.16
C ILE A 26 -2.43 -6.83 7.42
N SER A 27 -1.60 -7.29 8.34
CA SER A 27 -1.32 -6.54 9.57
C SER A 27 -0.53 -5.28 9.26
N ARG A 28 -0.58 -4.32 10.20
CA ARG A 28 0.23 -3.10 10.08
C ARG A 28 1.71 -3.44 10.01
N ALA A 29 2.15 -4.37 10.85
CA ALA A 29 3.56 -4.80 10.85
C ALA A 29 3.94 -5.39 9.50
N GLY A 30 3.06 -6.19 8.90
CA GLY A 30 3.27 -6.74 7.57
C GLY A 30 3.37 -5.66 6.52
N ALA A 31 2.52 -4.64 6.62
CA ALA A 31 2.57 -3.51 5.68
C ALA A 31 3.90 -2.74 5.80
N TYR A 32 4.36 -2.48 7.02
CA TYR A 32 5.65 -1.82 7.21
C TYR A 32 6.79 -2.63 6.61
N THR A 33 6.80 -3.94 6.85
CA THR A 33 7.81 -4.82 6.28
C THR A 33 7.79 -4.76 4.76
N LEU A 34 6.61 -4.80 4.18
CA LEU A 34 6.44 -4.75 2.73
C LEU A 34 6.92 -3.42 2.16
N MET A 35 6.59 -2.31 2.84
CA MET A 35 6.98 -0.98 2.39
C MET A 35 8.48 -0.74 2.46
N HIS A 36 9.19 -1.49 3.30
CA HIS A 36 10.65 -1.44 3.36
C HIS A 36 11.29 -2.41 2.37
N SER A 37 10.52 -3.28 1.74
CA SER A 37 11.09 -4.27 0.84
C SER A 37 11.53 -3.62 -0.48
N LYS A 38 12.54 -4.21 -1.07
CA LYS A 38 13.06 -3.76 -2.35
C LYS A 38 12.03 -4.03 -3.45
N GLY A 39 11.81 -3.05 -4.29
CA GLY A 39 10.87 -3.21 -5.40
C GLY A 39 9.46 -2.77 -5.10
N PHE A 40 9.13 -2.53 -3.84
CA PHE A 40 7.81 -1.98 -3.52
C PHE A 40 7.84 -0.46 -3.76
N PRO A 41 6.77 0.12 -4.35
CA PRO A 41 6.78 1.53 -4.75
C PRO A 41 6.54 2.49 -3.59
N THR A 42 7.42 2.50 -2.60
CA THR A 42 7.33 3.37 -1.44
C THR A 42 8.09 4.65 -1.69
N ILE A 43 7.48 5.79 -1.32
CA ILE A 43 8.13 7.09 -1.35
C ILE A 43 8.35 7.51 0.09
N GLN A 44 9.59 7.87 0.43
CA GLN A 44 9.91 8.36 1.75
C GLN A 44 10.01 9.88 1.73
N ILE A 45 9.20 10.52 2.57
CA ILE A 45 9.17 11.97 2.69
C ILE A 45 9.47 12.30 4.15
N GLY A 46 10.71 12.71 4.41
CA GLY A 46 11.16 12.93 5.78
C GLY A 46 11.07 11.63 6.56
N LYS A 47 10.28 11.62 7.62
CA LYS A 47 10.07 10.42 8.44
C LYS A 47 8.87 9.61 8.04
N ARG A 48 8.14 10.04 7.00
CA ARG A 48 6.92 9.36 6.58
C ARG A 48 7.17 8.55 5.32
N MET A 49 6.53 7.39 5.27
CA MET A 49 6.52 6.56 4.07
C MET A 49 5.11 6.56 3.51
N VAL A 50 4.99 6.79 2.22
CA VAL A 50 3.71 6.76 1.52
C VAL A 50 3.85 5.98 0.23
N VAL A 51 2.73 5.46 -0.26
CA VAL A 51 2.70 4.70 -1.51
C VAL A 51 1.66 5.35 -2.41
N PRO A 52 2.02 5.78 -3.61
CA PRO A 52 1.03 6.29 -4.56
C PRO A 52 0.05 5.17 -4.91
N LYS A 53 -1.24 5.49 -4.91
CA LYS A 53 -2.29 4.52 -5.19
C LYS A 53 -2.07 3.80 -6.52
N ASP A 54 -1.78 4.56 -7.56
CA ASP A 54 -1.58 3.99 -8.89
C ASP A 54 -0.42 3.01 -8.93
N LYS A 55 0.65 3.33 -8.21
CA LYS A 55 1.82 2.46 -8.16
C LYS A 55 1.57 1.20 -7.36
N LEU A 56 0.76 1.31 -6.29
CA LEU A 56 0.36 0.14 -5.53
C LEU A 56 -0.45 -0.82 -6.41
N LEU A 57 -1.38 -0.29 -7.19
CA LEU A 57 -2.18 -1.13 -8.09
C LEU A 57 -1.32 -1.80 -9.14
N ALA A 58 -0.37 -1.06 -9.73
CA ALA A 58 0.55 -1.63 -10.71
C ALA A 58 1.41 -2.73 -10.09
N TRP A 59 1.88 -2.51 -8.86
CA TRP A 59 2.65 -3.52 -8.15
C TRP A 59 1.84 -4.79 -7.92
N MET A 60 0.58 -4.63 -7.52
CA MET A 60 -0.30 -5.77 -7.30
C MET A 60 -0.51 -6.56 -8.56
N GLU A 61 -0.73 -5.89 -9.69
CA GLU A 61 -0.89 -6.56 -10.97
C GLU A 61 0.38 -7.32 -11.38
N ALA A 62 1.54 -6.75 -11.11
CA ALA A 62 2.80 -7.40 -11.42
C ALA A 62 2.98 -8.70 -10.64
N GLN A 63 2.47 -8.78 -9.42
CA GLN A 63 2.54 -10.01 -8.63
C GLN A 63 1.69 -11.12 -9.26
N ILE A 64 0.60 -10.76 -9.86
CA ILE A 64 -0.28 -11.74 -10.51
C ILE A 64 0.29 -12.19 -11.85
N ALA A 65 0.88 -11.26 -12.59
CA ALA A 65 1.40 -11.54 -13.93
C ALA A 65 2.72 -12.30 -13.94
N ALA A 66 3.39 -12.32 -12.82
CA ALA A 66 4.71 -12.94 -12.71
C ALA A 66 4.64 -14.46 -12.79
#